data_5cabf82b1dc02a27a57adaf0e3fda2bb
#
_entry.id   5cabf82b1dc02a27a57adaf0e3fda2bb
#
_cell.length_a   1.000
_cell.length_b   1.000
_cell.length_c   1.000
_cell.angle_alpha   90.00
_cell.angle_beta   90.00
_cell.angle_gamma   90.00
#
_symmetry.space_group_name_H-M   'P 1'
#
loop_
_entity.id
_entity.type
_entity.pdbx_description
1 polymer ?
#
loop_
_entity_poly.entity_id
_entity_poly.type
_entity_poly.pdbx_seq_one_letter_code
_entity_poly.pdbx_strand_id
1 'polypeptide(L)'
;MTSFFVRSLFASSLVLVSLSPALSEPARENDAGQFDFYVLSLSWSPSFCAAAAERGTGRGPTPQCGPRPYSFVVHGLWPQYDKGFPEYCEVPAPRLNRGIVSSMLDLMPAPRLIYNEWDRHGTCSGLAARAYFDTVRKAREAIKIPSQYGDLQEPLSVTPAAVQEAFIKANPGLSASSMAVECDKKRLTEVRICLSKDLQFRDCTEIARRSCRRDQLVMPPMR
;
A
#
# COMPACT_ATOMS: atom_id res chain seq x y z
N MET A 1 -86.53 25.52 -6.76
CA MET A 1 -85.57 24.41 -6.71
C MET A 1 -84.33 24.77 -7.52
N THR A 2 -83.31 25.36 -6.89
CA THR A 2 -82.14 25.91 -7.48
C THR A 2 -80.93 25.09 -7.03
N SER A 3 -80.33 24.36 -7.95
CA SER A 3 -79.20 23.44 -7.72
C SER A 3 -77.88 24.19 -7.90
N PHE A 4 -77.08 24.35 -6.85
CA PHE A 4 -75.74 24.92 -6.90
C PHE A 4 -74.71 23.85 -7.25
N PHE A 5 -74.02 23.96 -8.40
CA PHE A 5 -72.85 23.16 -8.77
C PHE A 5 -71.59 23.87 -8.20
N VAL A 6 -70.94 23.20 -7.24
CA VAL A 6 -69.60 23.57 -6.75
C VAL A 6 -68.56 22.94 -7.69
N ARG A 7 -67.80 23.77 -8.40
CA ARG A 7 -66.60 23.38 -9.19
C ARG A 7 -65.39 23.41 -8.29
N SER A 8 -64.87 22.21 -7.93
CA SER A 8 -63.55 22.05 -7.29
C SER A 8 -62.44 22.25 -8.32
N LEU A 9 -61.62 23.26 -8.14
CA LEU A 9 -60.38 23.49 -8.86
C LEU A 9 -59.25 22.72 -8.17
N PHE A 10 -58.77 21.64 -8.82
CA PHE A 10 -57.55 20.99 -8.43
C PHE A 10 -56.34 21.73 -8.96
N ALA A 11 -55.58 22.38 -8.08
CA ALA A 11 -54.30 22.99 -8.40
C ALA A 11 -53.23 21.89 -8.38
N SER A 12 -52.78 21.46 -9.56
CA SER A 12 -51.64 20.58 -9.72
C SER A 12 -50.33 21.34 -9.52
N SER A 13 -49.69 21.15 -8.36
CA SER A 13 -48.34 21.69 -8.12
C SER A 13 -47.30 20.86 -8.85
N LEU A 14 -46.69 21.43 -9.89
CA LEU A 14 -45.54 20.85 -10.56
C LEU A 14 -44.29 21.02 -9.69
N VAL A 15 -43.79 19.94 -9.13
CA VAL A 15 -42.50 19.91 -8.40
C VAL A 15 -41.40 19.80 -9.48
N LEU A 16 -40.69 20.89 -9.74
CA LEU A 16 -39.46 20.89 -10.55
C LEU A 16 -38.33 20.26 -9.73
N VAL A 17 -38.00 19.01 -10.04
CA VAL A 17 -36.79 18.34 -9.52
C VAL A 17 -35.60 18.88 -10.34
N SER A 18 -34.81 19.76 -9.71
CA SER A 18 -33.56 20.24 -10.27
C SER A 18 -32.53 19.10 -10.23
N LEU A 19 -32.25 18.44 -11.35
CA LEU A 19 -31.07 17.58 -11.49
C LEU A 19 -29.83 18.47 -11.56
N SER A 20 -29.12 18.60 -10.43
CA SER A 20 -27.76 19.14 -10.45
C SER A 20 -26.85 18.13 -11.14
N PRO A 21 -26.09 18.50 -12.20
CA PRO A 21 -25.09 17.61 -12.75
C PRO A 21 -24.03 17.37 -11.70
N ALA A 22 -23.79 16.11 -11.34
CA ALA A 22 -22.63 15.71 -10.57
C ALA A 22 -21.39 16.02 -11.42
N LEU A 23 -20.67 17.09 -11.08
CA LEU A 23 -19.36 17.37 -11.66
C LEU A 23 -18.45 16.19 -11.30
N SER A 24 -18.16 15.35 -12.28
CA SER A 24 -17.12 14.33 -12.15
C SER A 24 -15.79 15.04 -11.96
N GLU A 25 -15.16 14.85 -10.82
CA GLU A 25 -13.81 15.36 -10.56
C GLU A 25 -12.88 14.81 -11.64
N PRO A 26 -12.09 15.65 -12.34
CA PRO A 26 -11.20 15.17 -13.38
C PRO A 26 -10.24 14.15 -12.77
N ALA A 27 -9.97 13.05 -13.50
CA ALA A 27 -8.96 12.07 -13.09
C ALA A 27 -7.63 12.83 -12.91
N ARG A 28 -7.00 12.68 -11.71
CA ARG A 28 -5.69 13.28 -11.45
C ARG A 28 -4.69 12.67 -12.43
N GLU A 29 -3.92 13.53 -13.09
CA GLU A 29 -2.84 13.10 -13.99
C GLU A 29 -1.66 12.53 -13.18
N ASN A 30 -0.80 11.73 -13.84
CA ASN A 30 0.39 11.15 -13.22
C ASN A 30 1.54 12.19 -13.14
N ASP A 31 1.28 13.33 -12.51
CA ASP A 31 2.25 14.41 -12.36
C ASP A 31 3.19 14.15 -11.18
N ALA A 32 4.49 14.27 -11.44
CA ALA A 32 5.51 14.09 -10.39
C ALA A 32 5.30 15.11 -9.25
N GLY A 33 5.31 14.63 -8.01
CA GLY A 33 5.11 15.45 -6.81
C GLY A 33 3.64 15.72 -6.44
N GLN A 34 2.70 15.43 -7.33
CA GLN A 34 1.27 15.59 -7.10
C GLN A 34 0.67 14.30 -6.52
N PHE A 35 0.71 14.15 -5.22
CA PHE A 35 0.13 13.03 -4.48
C PHE A 35 -0.25 13.49 -3.06
N ASP A 36 -1.02 12.69 -2.34
CA ASP A 36 -1.55 13.08 -1.03
C ASP A 36 -0.74 12.48 0.13
N PHE A 37 -0.26 11.23 -0.01
CA PHE A 37 0.45 10.50 1.04
C PHE A 37 1.31 9.36 0.46
N TYR A 38 2.09 8.71 1.32
CA TYR A 38 2.84 7.51 0.99
C TYR A 38 2.21 6.25 1.58
N VAL A 39 2.34 5.14 0.86
CA VAL A 39 2.18 3.79 1.41
C VAL A 39 3.55 3.13 1.46
N LEU A 40 4.03 2.81 2.66
CA LEU A 40 5.16 1.92 2.86
C LEU A 40 4.65 0.47 2.83
N SER A 41 5.11 -0.32 1.86
CA SER A 41 4.82 -1.74 1.76
C SER A 41 5.99 -2.57 2.28
N LEU A 42 5.71 -3.45 3.25
CA LEU A 42 6.64 -4.37 3.88
C LEU A 42 6.25 -5.80 3.54
N SER A 43 7.03 -6.48 2.68
CA SER A 43 6.78 -7.87 2.31
C SER A 43 7.34 -8.84 3.35
N TRP A 44 6.56 -9.86 3.74
CA TRP A 44 7.07 -11.00 4.47
C TRP A 44 7.91 -11.87 3.52
N SER A 45 9.22 -11.75 3.62
CA SER A 45 10.17 -12.36 2.68
C SER A 45 9.99 -13.88 2.53
N PRO A 46 9.79 -14.69 3.60
CA PRO A 46 9.57 -16.12 3.47
C PRO A 46 8.32 -16.48 2.65
N SER A 47 7.24 -15.71 2.73
CA SER A 47 6.05 -15.93 1.90
C SER A 47 6.32 -15.69 0.40
N PHE A 48 7.08 -14.64 0.09
CA PHE A 48 7.51 -14.37 -1.29
C PHE A 48 8.34 -15.55 -1.83
N CYS A 49 9.30 -16.05 -1.05
CA CYS A 49 10.17 -17.15 -1.46
C CYS A 49 9.40 -18.46 -1.62
N ALA A 50 8.49 -18.78 -0.71
CA ALA A 50 7.61 -19.95 -0.83
C ALA A 50 6.74 -19.88 -2.10
N ALA A 51 6.12 -18.74 -2.37
CA ALA A 51 5.32 -18.53 -3.56
C ALA A 51 6.16 -18.59 -4.86
N ALA A 52 7.40 -18.12 -4.85
CA ALA A 52 8.31 -18.20 -5.99
C ALA A 52 8.69 -19.66 -6.29
N ALA A 53 8.98 -20.45 -5.27
CA ALA A 53 9.28 -21.88 -5.39
C ALA A 53 8.08 -22.67 -5.95
N GLU A 54 6.86 -22.41 -5.45
CA GLU A 54 5.63 -23.08 -5.94
C GLU A 54 5.34 -22.78 -7.41
N ARG A 55 5.65 -21.59 -7.89
CA ARG A 55 5.43 -21.23 -9.31
C ARG A 55 6.38 -21.89 -10.27
N GLY A 56 7.47 -22.50 -9.80
CA GLY A 56 8.45 -23.15 -10.67
C GLY A 56 9.04 -22.19 -11.73
N THR A 57 8.86 -20.89 -11.54
CA THR A 57 9.32 -19.91 -12.53
C THR A 57 10.85 -19.89 -12.48
N GLY A 58 11.51 -20.61 -13.35
CA GLY A 58 12.96 -20.75 -13.51
C GLY A 58 13.81 -19.46 -13.57
N ARG A 59 13.33 -18.40 -12.93
CA ARG A 59 14.12 -17.24 -12.53
C ARG A 59 15.00 -17.71 -11.39
N GLY A 60 16.29 -17.78 -11.64
CA GLY A 60 17.31 -18.18 -10.67
C GLY A 60 17.11 -17.56 -9.29
N PRO A 61 17.84 -18.06 -8.28
CA PRO A 61 17.67 -17.64 -6.89
C PRO A 61 17.76 -16.11 -6.80
N THR A 62 16.69 -15.47 -6.33
CA THR A 62 16.78 -14.04 -6.02
C THR A 62 17.62 -13.89 -4.76
N PRO A 63 18.44 -12.84 -4.62
CA PRO A 63 19.21 -12.61 -3.40
C PRO A 63 18.34 -12.65 -2.13
N GLN A 64 17.08 -12.23 -2.24
CA GLN A 64 16.10 -12.29 -1.16
C GLN A 64 15.78 -13.70 -0.67
N CYS A 65 15.86 -14.71 -1.55
CA CYS A 65 15.58 -16.12 -1.22
C CYS A 65 16.88 -16.94 -1.12
N GLY A 66 18.01 -16.28 -0.96
CA GLY A 66 19.32 -16.89 -0.75
C GLY A 66 19.56 -17.34 0.70
N PRO A 67 20.82 -17.63 1.05
CA PRO A 67 21.18 -18.16 2.36
C PRO A 67 21.04 -17.16 3.51
N ARG A 68 20.96 -15.85 3.22
CA ARG A 68 20.69 -14.83 4.24
C ARG A 68 19.20 -14.80 4.55
N PRO A 69 18.77 -15.06 5.79
CA PRO A 69 17.39 -14.98 6.16
C PRO A 69 16.92 -13.52 6.23
N TYR A 70 15.71 -13.26 5.74
CA TYR A 70 15.03 -11.98 5.85
C TYR A 70 13.66 -12.16 6.46
N SER A 71 13.28 -11.26 7.36
CA SER A 71 11.91 -11.11 7.86
C SER A 71 11.09 -10.19 6.92
N PHE A 72 10.63 -9.06 7.41
CA PHE A 72 10.01 -8.03 6.58
C PHE A 72 11.07 -7.21 5.83
N VAL A 73 10.94 -7.17 4.50
CA VAL A 73 11.76 -6.33 3.63
C VAL A 73 10.88 -5.24 3.00
N VAL A 74 11.48 -4.14 2.61
CA VAL A 74 10.75 -3.10 1.90
C VAL A 74 10.43 -3.58 0.49
N HIS A 75 9.14 -3.57 0.13
CA HIS A 75 8.71 -3.70 -1.25
C HIS A 75 8.86 -2.35 -1.95
N GLY A 76 8.23 -1.31 -1.39
CA GLY A 76 8.33 0.02 -1.93
C GLY A 76 7.74 1.09 -0.99
N LEU A 77 7.91 2.34 -1.39
CA LEU A 77 7.27 3.51 -0.80
C LEU A 77 6.49 4.23 -1.91
N TRP A 78 5.19 4.10 -1.91
CA TRP A 78 4.35 4.47 -3.04
C TRP A 78 3.60 5.77 -2.80
N PRO A 79 3.81 6.82 -3.60
CA PRO A 79 2.90 7.96 -3.65
C PRO A 79 1.47 7.52 -3.93
N GLN A 80 0.50 8.07 -3.21
CA GLN A 80 -0.91 7.73 -3.32
C GLN A 80 -1.77 8.99 -3.38
N TYR A 81 -2.91 8.92 -4.04
CA TYR A 81 -4.03 9.83 -3.86
C TYR A 81 -4.98 9.29 -2.80
N ASP A 82 -5.86 10.10 -2.26
CA ASP A 82 -6.95 9.64 -1.40
C ASP A 82 -7.83 8.61 -2.13
N LYS A 83 -7.91 8.71 -3.47
CA LYS A 83 -8.53 7.72 -4.36
C LYS A 83 -7.58 7.39 -5.51
N GLY A 84 -7.07 6.16 -5.53
CA GLY A 84 -6.10 5.71 -6.54
C GLY A 84 -4.67 6.14 -6.24
N PHE A 85 -3.81 6.06 -7.25
CA PHE A 85 -2.38 6.33 -7.13
C PHE A 85 -1.77 6.69 -8.48
N PRO A 86 -0.73 7.52 -8.52
CA PRO A 86 0.04 7.81 -9.72
C PRO A 86 1.04 6.69 -10.01
N GLU A 87 1.32 6.47 -11.29
CA GLU A 87 2.34 5.54 -11.77
C GLU A 87 3.11 6.13 -12.94
N TYR A 88 4.40 5.79 -13.06
CA TYR A 88 5.23 6.16 -14.21
C TYR A 88 5.17 7.65 -14.56
N CYS A 89 5.36 8.50 -13.55
CA CYS A 89 5.21 9.97 -13.72
C CYS A 89 6.32 10.60 -14.58
N GLU A 90 7.42 9.89 -14.80
CA GLU A 90 8.48 10.28 -15.75
C GLU A 90 8.80 9.11 -16.67
N VAL A 91 8.58 9.30 -17.99
CA VAL A 91 8.85 8.27 -19.02
C VAL A 91 9.67 8.88 -20.14
N PRO A 92 10.92 8.43 -20.38
CA PRO A 92 11.65 7.40 -19.61
C PRO A 92 12.06 7.91 -18.22
N ALA A 93 12.05 6.99 -17.23
CA ALA A 93 12.51 7.32 -15.89
C ALA A 93 14.00 7.71 -15.87
N PRO A 94 14.40 8.69 -15.04
CA PRO A 94 15.81 9.04 -14.85
C PRO A 94 16.62 7.82 -14.38
N ARG A 95 17.77 7.61 -15.00
CA ARG A 95 18.62 6.44 -14.76
C ARG A 95 19.15 6.38 -13.32
N LEU A 96 18.92 5.27 -12.63
CA LEU A 96 19.50 5.04 -11.30
C LEU A 96 21.02 4.83 -11.35
N ASN A 97 21.72 5.52 -10.46
CA ASN A 97 23.13 5.26 -10.20
C ASN A 97 23.30 3.92 -9.45
N ARG A 98 24.32 3.12 -9.83
CA ARG A 98 24.61 1.85 -9.15
C ARG A 98 24.85 1.98 -7.65
N GLY A 99 25.45 3.10 -7.21
CA GLY A 99 25.65 3.40 -5.79
C GLY A 99 24.34 3.54 -5.00
N ILE A 100 23.29 4.12 -5.62
CA ILE A 100 21.94 4.18 -5.01
C ILE A 100 21.38 2.77 -4.88
N VAL A 101 21.43 1.96 -5.94
CA VAL A 101 20.92 0.58 -5.89
C VAL A 101 21.64 -0.22 -4.81
N SER A 102 22.98 -0.15 -4.77
CA SER A 102 23.78 -0.87 -3.76
C SER A 102 23.45 -0.43 -2.32
N SER A 103 23.17 0.87 -2.10
CA SER A 103 22.82 1.39 -0.77
C SER A 103 21.45 0.94 -0.25
N MET A 104 20.60 0.34 -1.09
CA MET A 104 19.27 -0.11 -0.71
C MET A 104 19.15 -1.63 -0.53
N LEU A 105 20.20 -2.41 -0.85
CA LEU A 105 20.14 -3.87 -0.82
C LEU A 105 19.93 -4.47 0.56
N ASP A 106 20.20 -3.74 1.63
CA ASP A 106 19.91 -4.13 3.00
C ASP A 106 18.41 -4.11 3.31
N LEU A 107 17.66 -3.19 2.70
CA LEU A 107 16.21 -3.03 2.88
C LEU A 107 15.40 -3.70 1.77
N MET A 108 15.91 -3.69 0.54
CA MET A 108 15.29 -4.19 -0.68
C MET A 108 16.25 -5.18 -1.36
N PRO A 109 16.33 -6.45 -0.91
CA PRO A 109 17.39 -7.39 -1.34
C PRO A 109 17.15 -7.97 -2.76
N ALA A 110 16.71 -7.12 -3.68
CA ALA A 110 16.46 -7.48 -5.07
C ALA A 110 16.74 -6.26 -5.98
N PRO A 111 17.91 -6.16 -6.63
CA PRO A 111 18.25 -5.00 -7.46
C PRO A 111 17.18 -4.65 -8.51
N ARG A 112 16.60 -5.69 -9.16
CA ARG A 112 15.53 -5.48 -10.15
C ARG A 112 14.29 -4.82 -9.55
N LEU A 113 13.96 -5.15 -8.31
CA LEU A 113 12.85 -4.49 -7.59
C LEU A 113 13.13 -2.99 -7.42
N ILE A 114 14.36 -2.63 -7.00
CA ILE A 114 14.74 -1.22 -6.80
C ILE A 114 14.54 -0.40 -8.08
N TYR A 115 14.94 -0.93 -9.25
CA TYR A 115 14.71 -0.27 -10.53
C TYR A 115 13.21 -0.14 -10.83
N ASN A 116 12.44 -1.23 -10.67
CA ASN A 116 10.99 -1.21 -10.95
C ASN A 116 10.24 -0.24 -10.02
N GLU A 117 10.60 -0.20 -8.75
CA GLU A 117 9.98 0.72 -7.77
C GLU A 117 10.30 2.18 -8.07
N TRP A 118 11.53 2.46 -8.54
CA TRP A 118 11.89 3.79 -9.01
C TRP A 118 11.07 4.20 -10.23
N ASP A 119 11.07 3.37 -11.28
CA ASP A 119 10.40 3.68 -12.54
C ASP A 119 8.90 3.90 -12.34
N ARG A 120 8.26 3.02 -11.56
CA ARG A 120 6.81 3.00 -11.41
C ARG A 120 6.30 4.00 -10.37
N HIS A 121 6.97 4.12 -9.25
CA HIS A 121 6.49 4.84 -8.08
C HIS A 121 7.40 6.00 -7.68
N GLY A 122 8.70 5.78 -7.69
CA GLY A 122 9.68 6.77 -7.24
C GLY A 122 9.62 8.06 -8.03
N THR A 123 9.47 7.97 -9.36
CA THR A 123 9.30 9.14 -10.25
C THR A 123 8.10 9.99 -9.87
N CYS A 124 7.05 9.40 -9.32
CA CYS A 124 5.85 10.12 -8.91
C CYS A 124 6.01 10.91 -7.59
N SER A 125 7.09 10.68 -6.85
CA SER A 125 7.38 11.44 -5.63
C SER A 125 7.76 12.91 -5.89
N GLY A 126 8.19 13.25 -7.12
CA GLY A 126 8.78 14.55 -7.46
C GLY A 126 10.17 14.75 -6.86
N LEU A 127 10.75 13.73 -6.24
CA LEU A 127 12.10 13.78 -5.64
C LEU A 127 13.13 13.24 -6.63
N ALA A 128 14.34 13.78 -6.56
CA ALA A 128 15.49 13.13 -7.22
C ALA A 128 15.72 11.73 -6.61
N ALA A 129 16.22 10.79 -7.41
CA ALA A 129 16.38 9.38 -7.03
C ALA A 129 17.04 9.17 -5.65
N ARG A 130 18.13 9.88 -5.34
CA ARG A 130 18.80 9.81 -4.03
C ARG A 130 17.84 10.19 -2.91
N ALA A 131 17.17 11.33 -3.03
CA ALA A 131 16.25 11.83 -2.01
C ALA A 131 15.04 10.90 -1.82
N TYR A 132 14.52 10.31 -2.90
CA TYR A 132 13.46 9.30 -2.80
C TYR A 132 13.90 8.08 -1.99
N PHE A 133 15.05 7.48 -2.31
CA PHE A 133 15.53 6.31 -1.58
C PHE A 133 15.98 6.61 -0.15
N ASP A 134 16.47 7.82 0.12
CA ASP A 134 16.69 8.29 1.49
C ASP A 134 15.36 8.42 2.27
N THR A 135 14.27 8.82 1.57
CA THR A 135 12.91 8.84 2.15
C THR A 135 12.39 7.43 2.41
N VAL A 136 12.60 6.47 1.48
CA VAL A 136 12.30 5.04 1.70
C VAL A 136 12.98 4.52 2.97
N ARG A 137 14.26 4.81 3.16
CA ARG A 137 15.02 4.40 4.34
C ARG A 137 14.44 5.00 5.62
N LYS A 138 14.19 6.30 5.65
CA LYS A 138 13.57 6.99 6.79
C LYS A 138 12.19 6.42 7.12
N ALA A 139 11.37 6.17 6.10
CA ALA A 139 10.05 5.55 6.30
C ALA A 139 10.17 4.16 6.93
N ARG A 140 11.13 3.32 6.48
CA ARG A 140 11.38 2.01 7.07
C ARG A 140 11.91 2.09 8.49
N GLU A 141 12.81 3.02 8.78
CA GLU A 141 13.40 3.23 10.12
C GLU A 141 12.35 3.71 11.14
N ALA A 142 11.34 4.45 10.70
CA ALA A 142 10.23 4.89 11.54
C ALA A 142 9.33 3.74 12.02
N ILE A 143 9.37 2.57 11.35
CA ILE A 143 8.50 1.43 11.65
C ILE A 143 9.25 0.36 12.44
N LYS A 144 8.74 0.05 13.64
CA LYS A 144 9.20 -1.08 14.46
C LYS A 144 8.49 -2.36 14.03
N ILE A 145 9.25 -3.35 13.57
CA ILE A 145 8.70 -4.69 13.34
C ILE A 145 8.43 -5.33 14.71
N PRO A 146 7.23 -5.90 14.93
CA PRO A 146 6.94 -6.62 16.17
C PRO A 146 7.98 -7.72 16.43
N SER A 147 8.53 -7.79 17.66
CA SER A 147 9.65 -8.68 17.99
C SER A 147 9.36 -10.15 17.68
N GLN A 148 8.10 -10.58 17.83
CA GLN A 148 7.67 -11.94 17.49
C GLN A 148 7.83 -12.32 16.02
N TYR A 149 8.01 -11.35 15.12
CA TYR A 149 8.24 -11.57 13.69
C TYR A 149 9.68 -11.28 13.28
N GLY A 150 10.56 -10.93 14.22
CA GLY A 150 11.95 -10.59 13.92
C GLY A 150 12.82 -11.80 13.59
N ASP A 151 12.54 -12.94 14.22
CA ASP A 151 13.32 -14.18 14.08
C ASP A 151 12.40 -15.42 14.19
N LEU A 152 11.50 -15.58 13.21
CA LEU A 152 10.54 -16.66 13.18
C LEU A 152 11.19 -17.95 12.68
N GLN A 153 11.38 -18.94 13.59
CA GLN A 153 12.04 -20.22 13.29
C GLN A 153 11.06 -21.31 12.82
N GLU A 154 9.81 -21.25 13.28
CA GLU A 154 8.77 -22.22 12.94
C GLU A 154 7.60 -21.52 12.24
N PRO A 155 6.79 -22.24 11.42
CA PRO A 155 5.59 -21.67 10.81
C PRO A 155 4.64 -21.16 11.90
N LEU A 156 4.17 -19.93 11.73
CA LEU A 156 3.22 -19.31 12.65
C LEU A 156 1.86 -19.11 11.96
N SER A 157 0.79 -19.64 12.59
CA SER A 157 -0.58 -19.35 12.17
C SER A 157 -1.06 -18.08 12.86
N VAL A 158 -1.54 -17.12 12.07
CA VAL A 158 -1.99 -15.81 12.56
C VAL A 158 -3.33 -15.43 11.92
N THR A 159 -4.10 -14.57 12.58
CA THR A 159 -5.20 -13.85 11.95
C THR A 159 -4.70 -12.49 11.42
N PRO A 160 -5.30 -11.92 10.36
CA PRO A 160 -4.98 -10.55 9.94
C PRO A 160 -5.09 -9.53 11.08
N ALA A 161 -6.11 -9.67 11.93
CA ALA A 161 -6.32 -8.82 13.11
C ALA A 161 -5.14 -8.91 14.10
N ALA A 162 -4.67 -10.12 14.41
CA ALA A 162 -3.53 -10.32 15.32
C ALA A 162 -2.24 -9.69 14.77
N VAL A 163 -2.02 -9.74 13.45
CA VAL A 163 -0.88 -9.05 12.81
C VAL A 163 -1.03 -7.55 12.96
N GLN A 164 -2.22 -7.01 12.68
CA GLN A 164 -2.52 -5.59 12.82
C GLN A 164 -2.29 -5.10 14.25
N GLU A 165 -2.84 -5.80 15.25
CA GLU A 165 -2.68 -5.48 16.66
C GLU A 165 -1.21 -5.50 17.11
N ALA A 166 -0.43 -6.47 16.62
CA ALA A 166 1.00 -6.56 16.92
C ALA A 166 1.77 -5.33 16.38
N PHE A 167 1.47 -4.90 15.15
CA PHE A 167 2.08 -3.70 14.58
C PHE A 167 1.64 -2.43 15.33
N ILE A 168 0.36 -2.27 15.65
CA ILE A 168 -0.16 -1.15 16.42
C ILE A 168 0.51 -1.07 17.79
N LYS A 169 0.64 -2.19 18.49
CA LYS A 169 1.32 -2.26 19.79
C LYS A 169 2.79 -1.86 19.71
N ALA A 170 3.48 -2.25 18.64
CA ALA A 170 4.90 -1.94 18.46
C ALA A 170 5.15 -0.48 18.03
N ASN A 171 4.14 0.20 17.47
CA ASN A 171 4.26 1.52 16.85
C ASN A 171 3.23 2.50 17.43
N PRO A 172 3.54 3.18 18.54
CA PRO A 172 2.64 4.18 19.12
C PRO A 172 2.19 5.23 18.11
N GLY A 173 0.89 5.48 18.00
CA GLY A 173 0.27 6.38 17.03
C GLY A 173 -0.19 5.70 15.73
N LEU A 174 0.22 4.47 15.45
CA LEU A 174 -0.35 3.67 14.36
C LEU A 174 -1.77 3.23 14.74
N SER A 175 -2.71 3.27 13.80
CA SER A 175 -4.09 2.84 13.97
C SER A 175 -4.49 1.78 12.93
N ALA A 176 -5.60 1.09 13.16
CA ALA A 176 -6.15 0.14 12.20
C ALA A 176 -6.56 0.80 10.87
N SER A 177 -6.93 2.09 10.90
CA SER A 177 -7.28 2.87 9.72
C SER A 177 -6.05 3.36 8.92
N SER A 178 -4.85 3.24 9.51
CA SER A 178 -3.58 3.67 8.90
C SER A 178 -2.80 2.52 8.26
N MET A 179 -3.34 1.30 8.23
CA MET A 179 -2.63 0.13 7.71
C MET A 179 -3.55 -0.93 7.10
N ALA A 180 -2.95 -1.81 6.30
CA ALA A 180 -3.59 -3.03 5.81
C ALA A 180 -2.64 -4.22 5.94
N VAL A 181 -3.23 -5.40 6.16
CA VAL A 181 -2.56 -6.69 6.10
C VAL A 181 -2.95 -7.35 4.79
N GLU A 182 -1.99 -7.65 3.94
CA GLU A 182 -2.22 -8.29 2.63
C GLU A 182 -1.91 -9.78 2.70
N CYS A 183 -2.63 -10.57 1.91
CA CYS A 183 -2.46 -12.02 1.88
C CYS A 183 -2.66 -12.62 0.49
N ASP A 184 -2.05 -13.78 0.26
CA ASP A 184 -2.45 -14.70 -0.80
C ASP A 184 -3.55 -15.67 -0.30
N LYS A 185 -3.74 -16.79 -1.01
CA LYS A 185 -4.73 -17.81 -0.60
C LYS A 185 -4.43 -18.47 0.77
N LYS A 186 -3.19 -18.41 1.26
CA LYS A 186 -2.73 -19.16 2.43
C LYS A 186 -1.88 -18.33 3.39
N ARG A 187 -1.16 -17.31 2.90
CA ARG A 187 -0.04 -16.70 3.61
C ARG A 187 -0.20 -15.20 3.75
N LEU A 188 0.33 -14.66 4.85
CA LEU A 188 0.64 -13.25 4.95
C LEU A 188 1.64 -12.88 3.83
N THR A 189 1.33 -11.88 3.04
CA THR A 189 2.25 -11.40 1.99
C THR A 189 2.89 -10.07 2.34
N GLU A 190 2.10 -9.08 2.78
CA GLU A 190 2.58 -7.74 3.07
C GLU A 190 1.85 -7.10 4.25
N VAL A 191 2.50 -6.14 4.86
CA VAL A 191 1.89 -5.13 5.72
C VAL A 191 2.12 -3.78 5.05
N ARG A 192 1.04 -3.03 4.81
CA ARG A 192 1.06 -1.70 4.21
C ARG A 192 0.73 -0.67 5.27
N ILE A 193 1.54 0.36 5.36
CA ILE A 193 1.41 1.43 6.37
C ILE A 193 1.34 2.77 5.64
N CYS A 194 0.31 3.55 5.95
CA CYS A 194 0.10 4.86 5.36
C CYS A 194 0.81 5.94 6.17
N LEU A 195 1.56 6.76 5.47
CA LEU A 195 2.38 7.83 6.02
C LEU A 195 2.07 9.14 5.31
N SER A 196 2.01 10.24 6.05
CA SER A 196 2.00 11.58 5.45
C SER A 196 3.29 11.82 4.64
N LYS A 197 3.36 12.92 3.91
CA LYS A 197 4.60 13.35 3.23
C LYS A 197 5.76 13.55 4.21
N ASP A 198 5.45 13.87 5.48
CA ASP A 198 6.42 14.03 6.57
C ASP A 198 6.65 12.73 7.36
N LEU A 199 6.23 11.59 6.81
CA LEU A 199 6.40 10.24 7.36
C LEU A 199 5.73 10.03 8.73
N GLN A 200 4.67 10.77 9.06
CA GLN A 200 3.82 10.52 10.23
C GLN A 200 2.70 9.55 9.85
N PHE A 201 2.24 8.73 10.80
CA PHE A 201 1.09 7.84 10.56
C PHE A 201 -0.14 8.65 10.15
N ARG A 202 -0.88 8.12 9.18
CA ARG A 202 -2.04 8.77 8.59
C ARG A 202 -3.11 7.74 8.25
N ASP A 203 -4.37 8.09 8.49
CA ASP A 203 -5.51 7.28 8.07
C ASP A 203 -5.60 7.22 6.53
N CYS A 204 -5.93 6.03 6.03
CA CYS A 204 -6.02 5.72 4.60
C CYS A 204 -7.12 4.68 4.33
N THR A 205 -8.36 5.11 4.41
CA THR A 205 -9.54 4.23 4.39
C THR A 205 -9.58 3.28 3.19
N GLU A 206 -9.15 3.72 2.00
CA GLU A 206 -9.11 2.85 0.82
C GLU A 206 -8.13 1.69 0.97
N ILE A 207 -6.95 1.96 1.52
CA ILE A 207 -5.92 0.92 1.76
C ILE A 207 -6.39 -0.01 2.87
N ALA A 208 -6.86 0.53 4.00
CA ALA A 208 -7.33 -0.25 5.15
C ALA A 208 -8.48 -1.21 4.78
N ARG A 209 -9.41 -0.78 3.92
CA ARG A 209 -10.54 -1.63 3.44
C ARG A 209 -10.09 -2.82 2.60
N ARG A 210 -8.91 -2.78 1.99
CA ARG A 210 -8.34 -3.87 1.20
C ARG A 210 -7.65 -4.93 2.05
N SER A 211 -7.60 -4.74 3.37
CA SER A 211 -7.01 -5.70 4.30
C SER A 211 -7.58 -7.11 4.09
N CYS A 212 -6.72 -8.10 4.23
CA CYS A 212 -7.05 -9.52 4.07
C CYS A 212 -8.27 -9.93 4.90
N ARG A 213 -9.21 -10.66 4.30
CA ARG A 213 -10.47 -11.09 4.93
C ARG A 213 -10.49 -12.59 5.28
N ARG A 214 -9.32 -13.21 5.37
CA ARG A 214 -9.21 -14.62 5.75
C ARG A 214 -9.18 -14.76 7.27
N ASP A 215 -9.73 -15.85 7.77
CA ASP A 215 -9.74 -16.14 9.20
C ASP A 215 -8.35 -16.46 9.71
N GLN A 216 -7.53 -17.16 8.90
CA GLN A 216 -6.17 -17.54 9.25
C GLN A 216 -5.21 -17.44 8.07
N LEU A 217 -3.98 -17.09 8.39
CA LEU A 217 -2.85 -17.00 7.47
C LEU A 217 -1.65 -17.74 8.08
N VAL A 218 -0.81 -18.27 7.23
CA VAL A 218 0.48 -18.82 7.64
C VAL A 218 1.57 -17.80 7.35
N MET A 219 2.44 -17.59 8.32
CA MET A 219 3.74 -16.97 8.15
C MET A 219 4.79 -18.07 8.10
N PRO A 220 5.37 -18.39 6.92
CA PRO A 220 6.49 -19.34 6.85
C PRO A 220 7.68 -18.85 7.67
N PRO A 221 8.52 -19.75 8.21
CA PRO A 221 9.70 -19.37 8.98
C PRO A 221 10.76 -18.71 8.10
N MET A 222 11.63 -17.95 8.73
CA MET A 222 12.86 -17.44 8.11
C MET A 222 13.82 -18.62 7.83
N ARG A 223 14.43 -18.62 6.66
CA ARG A 223 15.37 -19.67 6.22
C ARG A 223 16.64 -19.06 5.69
#